data_15fead53e27df3fd857cafc2bc0c50f6
#
_entry.id   15fead53e27df3fd857cafc2bc0c50f6
#
_cell.length_a   1.000
_cell.length_b   1.000
_cell.length_c   1.000
_cell.angle_alpha   90.00
_cell.angle_beta   90.00
_cell.angle_gamma   90.00
#
_symmetry.space_group_name_H-M   'P 1'
#
loop_
_entity.id
_entity.type
_entity.pdbx_description
1 polymer ?
#
loop_
_entity_poly.entity_id
_entity_poly.type
_entity_poly.pdbx_seq_one_letter_code
_entity_poly.pdbx_strand_id
1 'polypeptide(L)'
;ENTEHGYNAIAKFKDGQQIRYAGIITSIKKKFTKTNRIMAFVTIEDLYGQAEIIAFENAYLTAKDSLIEENIVLIKGRLSIREEEKPSIIANEITNFGVQKRKELIINITNLDEPIKKKLRGAIKYFNGEMNNIAVEVQDGENILKCGAIYLTGAIYEVFQDIVGKENIELREI
;
A
#
# COMPACT_ATOMS: atom_id res chain seq x y z
N GLU A 1 12.44 9.90 10.23
CA GLU A 1 12.10 8.61 10.90
C GLU A 1 11.53 8.84 12.30
N ASN A 2 10.46 9.61 12.44
CA ASN A 2 9.72 9.66 13.69
C ASN A 2 8.27 9.39 13.35
N THR A 3 7.89 8.10 13.38
CA THR A 3 6.49 7.69 13.41
C THR A 3 6.10 7.75 14.87
N GLU A 4 5.28 8.71 15.24
CA GLU A 4 4.81 8.85 16.60
C GLU A 4 3.65 7.87 16.84
N HIS A 5 3.68 7.22 18.01
CA HIS A 5 2.78 6.11 18.33
C HIS A 5 1.74 6.54 19.34
N GLY A 6 0.47 6.43 18.95
CA GLY A 6 -0.69 6.48 19.83
C GLY A 6 -1.10 7.84 20.37
N TYR A 7 -2.33 7.87 20.85
CA TYR A 7 -2.96 9.05 21.47
C TYR A 7 -2.17 9.64 22.65
N ASN A 8 -1.51 8.79 23.46
CA ASN A 8 -0.69 9.23 24.58
C ASN A 8 0.62 9.92 24.17
N ALA A 9 1.13 9.63 22.97
CA ALA A 9 2.26 10.35 22.41
C ALA A 9 1.84 11.73 21.90
N ILE A 10 0.64 11.85 21.33
CA ILE A 10 0.07 13.11 20.85
C ILE A 10 -0.04 14.17 21.96
N ALA A 11 -0.32 13.76 23.20
CA ALA A 11 -0.41 14.67 24.36
C ALA A 11 0.90 15.41 24.71
N LYS A 12 2.04 14.98 24.17
CA LYS A 12 3.35 15.62 24.37
C LYS A 12 3.66 16.72 23.36
N PHE A 13 2.83 16.87 22.32
CA PHE A 13 3.06 17.80 21.23
C PHE A 13 2.30 19.11 21.41
N LYS A 14 2.73 20.12 20.66
CA LYS A 14 2.11 21.45 20.65
C LYS A 14 1.06 21.53 19.55
N ASP A 15 0.05 22.37 19.78
CA ASP A 15 -0.90 22.73 18.72
C ASP A 15 -0.16 23.24 17.47
N GLY A 16 -0.63 22.84 16.28
CA GLY A 16 -0.03 23.18 15.00
C GLY A 16 1.22 22.39 14.62
N GLN A 17 1.76 21.53 15.49
CA GLN A 17 2.96 20.75 15.18
C GLN A 17 2.72 19.77 14.04
N GLN A 18 3.68 19.70 13.10
CA GLN A 18 3.66 18.71 12.01
C GLN A 18 4.01 17.33 12.57
N ILE A 19 3.19 16.35 12.23
CA ILE A 19 3.37 14.97 12.66
C ILE A 19 3.15 13.99 11.50
N ARG A 20 3.67 12.79 11.69
CA ARG A 20 3.35 11.61 10.87
C ARG A 20 2.71 10.57 11.77
N TYR A 21 1.59 10.04 11.35
CA TYR A 21 0.89 9.02 12.10
C TYR A 21 0.46 7.88 11.16
N ALA A 22 0.69 6.66 11.56
CA ALA A 22 0.30 5.47 10.79
C ALA A 22 -0.63 4.59 11.63
N GLY A 23 -1.63 4.00 10.98
CA GLY A 23 -2.55 3.11 11.65
C GLY A 23 -3.58 2.54 10.69
N ILE A 24 -4.46 1.69 11.23
CA ILE A 24 -5.57 1.07 10.51
C ILE A 24 -6.79 1.98 10.59
N ILE A 25 -7.48 2.19 9.49
CA ILE A 25 -8.75 2.93 9.47
C ILE A 25 -9.84 2.05 10.10
N THR A 26 -10.43 2.53 11.19
CA THR A 26 -11.52 1.84 11.89
C THR A 26 -12.89 2.46 11.63
N SER A 27 -12.95 3.73 11.19
CA SER A 27 -14.22 4.40 10.86
C SER A 27 -14.00 5.60 9.95
N ILE A 28 -14.95 5.83 9.04
CA ILE A 28 -14.96 6.99 8.13
C ILE A 28 -16.34 7.65 8.16
N LYS A 29 -16.38 8.93 8.55
CA LYS A 29 -17.59 9.74 8.56
C LYS A 29 -17.44 10.93 7.61
N LYS A 30 -18.15 10.93 6.50
CA LYS A 30 -18.16 12.03 5.53
C LYS A 30 -19.15 13.11 5.96
N LYS A 31 -18.76 14.37 5.83
CA LYS A 31 -19.61 15.53 6.08
C LYS A 31 -19.41 16.59 5.00
N PHE A 32 -20.38 17.48 4.88
CA PHE A 32 -20.27 18.68 4.07
C PHE A 32 -20.12 19.89 4.98
N THR A 33 -19.20 20.77 4.63
CA THR A 33 -19.02 22.05 5.32
C THR A 33 -20.19 22.99 5.00
N LYS A 34 -20.30 24.12 5.72
CA LYS A 34 -21.31 25.18 5.44
C LYS A 34 -21.19 25.74 4.02
N THR A 35 -20.03 25.62 3.39
CA THR A 35 -19.77 26.03 1.99
C THR A 35 -19.91 24.88 1.00
N ASN A 36 -20.61 23.80 1.38
CA ASN A 36 -20.87 22.62 0.56
C ASN A 36 -19.62 21.90 0.05
N ARG A 37 -18.50 22.00 0.77
CA ARG A 37 -17.28 21.26 0.49
C ARG A 37 -17.26 19.95 1.28
N ILE A 38 -16.83 18.86 0.64
CA ILE A 38 -16.73 17.57 1.29
C ILE A 38 -15.52 17.54 2.25
N MET A 39 -15.70 16.88 3.39
CA MET A 39 -14.65 16.55 4.33
C MET A 39 -14.92 15.19 4.99
N ALA A 40 -13.90 14.56 5.53
CA ALA A 40 -14.04 13.31 6.27
C ALA A 40 -13.40 13.40 7.65
N PHE A 41 -14.08 12.79 8.63
CA PHE A 41 -13.52 12.43 9.93
C PHE A 41 -13.17 10.96 9.85
N VAL A 42 -11.90 10.63 10.01
CA VAL A 42 -11.37 9.28 9.90
C VAL A 42 -10.78 8.88 11.23
N THR A 43 -11.28 7.80 11.83
CA THR A 43 -10.66 7.22 13.02
C THR A 43 -9.64 6.20 12.57
N ILE A 44 -8.42 6.34 13.04
CA ILE A 44 -7.34 5.37 12.84
C ILE A 44 -6.83 4.87 14.18
N GLU A 45 -6.42 3.61 14.19
CA GLU A 45 -5.95 2.89 15.37
C GLU A 45 -4.56 2.32 15.12
N ASP A 46 -3.70 2.41 16.11
CA ASP A 46 -2.41 1.72 16.18
C ASP A 46 -2.33 0.85 17.45
N LEU A 47 -1.17 0.28 17.74
CA LEU A 47 -0.95 -0.57 18.92
C LEU A 47 -1.10 0.19 20.26
N TYR A 48 -1.16 1.51 20.25
CA TYR A 48 -1.16 2.35 21.45
C TYR A 48 -2.46 3.13 21.66
N GLY A 49 -3.33 3.15 20.66
CA GLY A 49 -4.63 3.81 20.77
C GLY A 49 -5.20 4.30 19.44
N GLN A 50 -6.20 5.18 19.55
CA GLN A 50 -6.92 5.73 18.40
C GLN A 50 -6.63 7.22 18.25
N ALA A 51 -6.62 7.70 17.00
CA ALA A 51 -6.55 9.11 16.67
C ALA A 51 -7.64 9.50 15.68
N GLU A 52 -8.20 10.71 15.86
CA GLU A 52 -9.12 11.30 14.88
C GLU A 52 -8.35 12.12 13.85
N ILE A 53 -8.61 11.86 12.60
CA ILE A 53 -8.04 12.55 11.45
C ILE A 53 -9.13 13.37 10.79
N ILE A 54 -8.84 14.65 10.52
CA ILE A 54 -9.72 15.53 9.76
C ILE A 54 -9.11 15.71 8.37
N ALA A 55 -9.74 15.12 7.36
CA ALA A 55 -9.39 15.29 5.95
C ALA A 55 -10.33 16.33 5.33
N PHE A 56 -9.85 17.55 5.13
CA PHE A 56 -10.57 18.55 4.35
C PHE A 56 -10.58 18.19 2.87
N GLU A 57 -11.37 18.92 2.07
CA GLU A 57 -11.67 18.60 0.68
C GLU A 57 -10.47 18.15 -0.14
N ASN A 58 -9.37 18.91 -0.15
CA ASN A 58 -8.18 18.57 -0.95
C ASN A 58 -7.57 17.23 -0.51
N ALA A 59 -7.32 17.06 0.78
CA ALA A 59 -6.77 15.82 1.33
C ALA A 59 -7.71 14.63 1.11
N TYR A 60 -9.04 14.87 1.29
CA TYR A 60 -10.04 13.84 1.05
C TYR A 60 -10.09 13.40 -0.42
N LEU A 61 -10.17 14.35 -1.37
CA LEU A 61 -10.28 14.03 -2.80
C LEU A 61 -9.04 13.31 -3.33
N THR A 62 -7.85 13.72 -2.86
CA THR A 62 -6.59 13.08 -3.25
C THR A 62 -6.47 11.66 -2.70
N ALA A 63 -7.00 11.42 -1.50
CA ALA A 63 -6.86 10.15 -0.80
C ALA A 63 -8.11 9.26 -0.84
N LYS A 64 -9.16 9.63 -1.58
CA LYS A 64 -10.48 8.94 -1.53
C LYS A 64 -10.39 7.43 -1.74
N ASP A 65 -9.47 6.97 -2.60
CA ASP A 65 -9.27 5.55 -2.92
C ASP A 65 -8.48 4.80 -1.83
N SER A 66 -7.78 5.54 -0.97
CA SER A 66 -7.07 5.02 0.21
C SER A 66 -7.93 5.02 1.47
N LEU A 67 -8.98 5.85 1.50
CA LEU A 67 -9.91 5.99 2.62
C LEU A 67 -10.97 4.89 2.59
N ILE A 68 -10.56 3.68 2.93
CA ILE A 68 -11.39 2.47 3.06
C ILE A 68 -11.11 1.89 4.44
N GLU A 69 -12.16 1.46 5.15
CA GLU A 69 -12.01 0.78 6.45
C GLU A 69 -11.11 -0.45 6.31
N GLU A 70 -10.35 -0.75 7.34
CA GLU A 70 -9.30 -1.79 7.40
C GLU A 70 -8.02 -1.50 6.59
N ASN A 71 -7.95 -0.44 5.80
CA ASN A 71 -6.71 -0.01 5.19
C ASN A 71 -5.72 0.54 6.22
N ILE A 72 -4.44 0.20 6.05
CA ILE A 72 -3.35 0.82 6.78
C ILE A 72 -2.91 2.08 6.03
N VAL A 73 -2.93 3.22 6.70
CA VAL A 73 -2.58 4.51 6.10
C VAL A 73 -1.48 5.22 6.87
N LEU A 74 -0.66 5.99 6.14
CA LEU A 74 0.27 6.97 6.69
C LEU A 74 -0.32 8.35 6.48
N ILE A 75 -0.51 9.06 7.57
CA ILE A 75 -1.00 10.44 7.60
C ILE A 75 0.19 11.38 7.82
N LYS A 76 0.32 12.39 6.97
CA LYS A 76 1.13 13.57 7.25
C LYS A 76 0.20 14.74 7.49
N GLY A 77 0.34 15.40 8.60
CA GLY A 77 -0.57 16.48 8.94
C GLY A 77 -0.06 17.30 10.13
N ARG A 78 -0.88 18.23 10.57
CA ARG A 78 -0.63 19.03 11.76
C ARG A 78 -1.61 18.68 12.86
N LEU A 79 -1.13 18.69 14.08
CA LEU A 79 -1.93 18.47 15.26
C LEU A 79 -2.86 19.68 15.50
N SER A 80 -4.10 19.42 15.89
CA SER A 80 -5.06 20.39 16.34
C SER A 80 -5.48 20.05 17.76
N ILE A 81 -5.07 20.90 18.70
CA ILE A 81 -5.39 20.77 20.13
C ILE A 81 -6.27 21.94 20.49
N ARG A 82 -7.52 21.67 20.88
CA ARG A 82 -8.47 22.68 21.37
C ARG A 82 -8.81 22.38 22.81
N GLU A 83 -9.08 23.44 23.57
CA GLU A 83 -9.60 23.30 24.92
C GLU A 83 -10.91 22.50 24.87
N GLU A 84 -11.05 21.54 25.80
CA GLU A 84 -12.22 20.66 25.96
C GLU A 84 -12.51 19.66 24.80
N GLU A 85 -11.70 19.63 23.73
CA GLU A 85 -11.84 18.65 22.65
C GLU A 85 -10.69 17.63 22.67
N LYS A 86 -10.95 16.43 22.16
CA LYS A 86 -9.87 15.46 21.92
C LYS A 86 -8.96 15.99 20.81
N PRO A 87 -7.62 15.87 20.95
CA PRO A 87 -6.71 16.24 19.90
C PRO A 87 -7.03 15.50 18.60
N SER A 88 -6.94 16.20 17.49
CA SER A 88 -7.15 15.64 16.15
C SER A 88 -5.98 15.99 15.22
N ILE A 89 -5.82 15.24 14.14
CA ILE A 89 -4.80 15.49 13.14
C ILE A 89 -5.47 16.04 11.89
N ILE A 90 -5.15 17.27 11.52
CA ILE A 90 -5.57 17.85 10.25
C ILE A 90 -4.64 17.32 9.16
N ALA A 91 -5.15 16.44 8.32
CA ALA A 91 -4.38 15.79 7.28
C ALA A 91 -4.03 16.76 6.14
N ASN A 92 -2.75 16.77 5.76
CA ASN A 92 -2.27 17.38 4.54
C ASN A 92 -2.16 16.32 3.42
N GLU A 93 -1.71 15.11 3.79
CA GLU A 93 -1.50 13.97 2.90
C GLU A 93 -1.91 12.69 3.61
N ILE A 94 -2.61 11.82 2.91
CA ILE A 94 -2.98 10.48 3.36
C ILE A 94 -2.53 9.51 2.29
N THR A 95 -1.62 8.61 2.66
CA THR A 95 -1.07 7.60 1.75
C THR A 95 -1.46 6.22 2.26
N ASN A 96 -1.95 5.37 1.37
CA ASN A 96 -2.17 3.98 1.73
C ASN A 96 -0.81 3.28 1.96
N PHE A 97 -0.59 2.81 3.18
CA PHE A 97 0.66 2.16 3.59
C PHE A 97 0.60 0.63 3.39
N GLY A 98 -0.60 0.08 3.29
CA GLY A 98 -0.84 -1.37 3.18
C GLY A 98 -1.09 -1.85 1.75
N VAL A 99 -1.43 -0.98 0.83
CA VAL A 99 -1.48 -1.32 -0.59
C VAL A 99 -0.14 -0.95 -1.22
N GLN A 100 0.86 -1.79 -1.02
CA GLN A 100 1.78 -1.96 -2.14
C GLN A 100 0.88 -2.35 -3.31
N LYS A 101 0.83 -1.54 -4.35
CA LYS A 101 0.26 -1.94 -5.63
C LYS A 101 0.79 -3.34 -5.87
N ARG A 102 -0.10 -4.31 -5.82
CA ARG A 102 0.32 -5.69 -6.02
C ARG A 102 0.93 -5.74 -7.40
N LYS A 103 2.17 -6.20 -7.46
CA LYS A 103 2.82 -6.42 -8.74
C LYS A 103 2.72 -7.89 -9.03
N GLU A 104 2.46 -8.21 -10.26
CA GLU A 104 2.53 -9.58 -10.78
C GLU A 104 3.65 -9.68 -11.80
N LEU A 105 4.37 -10.79 -11.75
CA LEU A 105 5.33 -11.15 -12.77
C LEU A 105 4.62 -11.97 -13.82
N ILE A 106 4.41 -11.41 -15.00
CA ILE A 106 3.78 -12.07 -16.13
C ILE A 106 4.86 -12.60 -17.04
N ILE A 107 4.81 -13.91 -17.34
CA ILE A 107 5.79 -14.58 -18.21
C ILE A 107 5.05 -15.29 -19.34
N ASN A 108 5.30 -14.87 -20.57
CA ASN A 108 4.74 -15.53 -21.76
C ASN A 108 5.68 -16.64 -22.25
N ILE A 109 5.18 -17.86 -22.31
CA ILE A 109 5.94 -19.05 -22.72
C ILE A 109 5.45 -19.68 -24.02
N THR A 110 4.50 -19.04 -24.69
CA THR A 110 3.79 -19.57 -25.84
C THR A 110 4.76 -20.10 -26.94
N ASN A 111 5.81 -19.34 -27.21
CA ASN A 111 6.78 -19.67 -28.28
C ASN A 111 8.14 -20.17 -27.73
N LEU A 112 8.20 -20.55 -26.45
CA LEU A 112 9.43 -21.04 -25.84
C LEU A 112 9.54 -22.55 -25.91
N ASP A 113 10.77 -23.03 -26.12
CA ASP A 113 11.11 -24.45 -26.18
C ASP A 113 11.01 -25.14 -24.82
N GLU A 114 10.75 -26.44 -24.79
CA GLU A 114 10.64 -27.23 -23.54
C GLU A 114 11.86 -27.14 -22.61
N PRO A 115 13.11 -27.08 -23.07
CA PRO A 115 14.26 -26.86 -22.21
C PRO A 115 14.18 -25.53 -21.44
N ILE A 116 13.73 -24.45 -22.10
CA ILE A 116 13.54 -23.12 -21.46
C ILE A 116 12.38 -23.17 -20.47
N LYS A 117 11.24 -23.77 -20.85
CA LYS A 117 10.09 -23.97 -19.96
C LYS A 117 10.47 -24.77 -18.71
N LYS A 118 11.31 -25.81 -18.86
CA LYS A 118 11.84 -26.58 -17.72
C LYS A 118 12.74 -25.76 -16.81
N LYS A 119 13.62 -24.94 -17.37
CA LYS A 119 14.52 -24.05 -16.62
C LYS A 119 13.72 -23.00 -15.86
N LEU A 120 12.69 -22.43 -16.50
CA LEU A 120 11.77 -21.48 -15.86
C LEU A 120 11.04 -22.09 -14.65
N ARG A 121 10.47 -23.30 -14.81
CA ARG A 121 9.82 -24.03 -13.70
C ARG A 121 10.78 -24.23 -12.51
N GLY A 122 12.04 -24.56 -12.82
CA GLY A 122 13.10 -24.70 -11.80
C GLY A 122 13.39 -23.37 -11.07
N ALA A 123 13.49 -22.27 -11.82
CA ALA A 123 13.73 -20.95 -11.25
C ALA A 123 12.57 -20.48 -10.37
N ILE A 124 11.32 -20.61 -10.81
CA ILE A 124 10.13 -20.27 -10.00
C ILE A 124 10.14 -21.06 -8.69
N LYS A 125 10.42 -22.37 -8.74
CA LYS A 125 10.49 -23.21 -7.55
C LYS A 125 11.64 -22.81 -6.61
N TYR A 126 12.79 -22.42 -7.17
CA TYR A 126 13.98 -22.05 -6.40
C TYR A 126 13.78 -20.73 -5.65
N PHE A 127 13.14 -19.74 -6.29
CA PHE A 127 12.91 -18.44 -5.71
C PHE A 127 11.60 -18.34 -4.88
N ASN A 128 10.84 -19.43 -4.79
CA ASN A 128 9.69 -19.51 -3.88
C ASN A 128 10.21 -19.67 -2.42
N GLY A 129 9.76 -18.83 -1.50
CA GLY A 129 10.20 -18.84 -0.09
C GLY A 129 9.20 -18.13 0.82
N GLU A 130 9.56 -17.99 2.09
CA GLU A 130 8.71 -17.39 3.11
C GLU A 130 8.49 -15.88 2.93
N MET A 131 9.40 -15.19 2.22
CA MET A 131 9.35 -13.74 1.99
C MET A 131 8.85 -13.37 0.59
N ASN A 132 7.96 -14.17 0.01
CA ASN A 132 7.41 -13.91 -1.32
C ASN A 132 6.72 -12.54 -1.38
N ASN A 133 7.07 -11.74 -2.39
CA ASN A 133 6.53 -10.39 -2.58
C ASN A 133 5.82 -10.19 -3.93
N ILE A 134 5.92 -11.16 -4.85
CA ILE A 134 5.39 -11.06 -6.21
C ILE A 134 4.66 -12.35 -6.58
N ALA A 135 3.42 -12.24 -7.03
CA ALA A 135 2.71 -13.34 -7.67
C ALA A 135 3.27 -13.58 -9.07
N VAL A 136 3.31 -14.85 -9.48
CA VAL A 136 3.80 -15.27 -10.81
C VAL A 136 2.66 -15.85 -11.63
N GLU A 137 2.42 -15.25 -12.77
CA GLU A 137 1.50 -15.73 -13.79
C GLU A 137 2.28 -16.15 -15.04
N VAL A 138 2.00 -17.33 -15.55
CA VAL A 138 2.62 -17.87 -16.76
C VAL A 138 1.54 -18.04 -17.83
N GLN A 139 1.75 -17.44 -18.99
CA GLN A 139 0.84 -17.48 -20.14
C GLN A 139 1.37 -18.41 -21.22
N ASP A 140 0.56 -19.38 -21.64
CA ASP A 140 0.85 -20.30 -22.76
C ASP A 140 -0.32 -20.29 -23.73
N GLY A 141 -0.25 -19.44 -24.76
CA GLY A 141 -1.37 -19.12 -25.63
C GLY A 141 -2.51 -18.46 -24.85
N GLU A 142 -3.70 -19.05 -24.92
CA GLU A 142 -4.87 -18.58 -24.17
C GLU A 142 -4.91 -19.10 -22.71
N ASN A 143 -4.00 -20.01 -22.35
CA ASN A 143 -3.96 -20.58 -21.02
C ASN A 143 -3.17 -19.69 -20.06
N ILE A 144 -3.78 -19.38 -18.92
CA ILE A 144 -3.17 -18.60 -17.84
C ILE A 144 -2.98 -19.51 -16.63
N LEU A 145 -1.73 -19.67 -16.20
CA LEU A 145 -1.34 -20.49 -15.07
C LEU A 145 -0.82 -19.63 -13.92
N LYS A 146 -1.48 -19.67 -12.77
CA LYS A 146 -0.99 -19.05 -11.55
C LYS A 146 0.03 -19.96 -10.89
N CYS A 147 1.30 -19.56 -10.90
CA CYS A 147 2.43 -20.37 -10.44
C CYS A 147 2.87 -20.08 -8.99
N GLY A 148 1.98 -19.52 -8.18
CA GLY A 148 2.30 -19.13 -6.81
C GLY A 148 2.98 -17.76 -6.73
N ALA A 149 3.90 -17.60 -5.80
CA ALA A 149 4.63 -16.34 -5.61
C ALA A 149 6.12 -16.60 -5.39
N ILE A 150 6.94 -15.59 -5.67
CA ILE A 150 8.40 -15.64 -5.48
C ILE A 150 8.88 -14.39 -4.73
N TYR A 151 10.08 -14.47 -4.17
CA TYR A 151 10.82 -13.30 -3.73
C TYR A 151 11.53 -12.69 -4.93
N LEU A 152 11.08 -11.52 -5.39
CA LEU A 152 11.64 -10.85 -6.57
C LEU A 152 12.45 -9.62 -6.16
N THR A 153 13.71 -9.59 -6.58
CA THR A 153 14.61 -8.42 -6.58
C THR A 153 14.97 -8.04 -8.00
N GLY A 154 15.62 -6.90 -8.21
CA GLY A 154 16.12 -6.53 -9.54
C GLY A 154 17.03 -7.60 -10.16
N ALA A 155 17.96 -8.15 -9.36
CA ALA A 155 18.86 -9.22 -9.82
C ALA A 155 18.12 -10.51 -10.19
N ILE A 156 17.08 -10.89 -9.42
CA ILE A 156 16.28 -12.08 -9.73
C ILE A 156 15.41 -11.82 -10.97
N TYR A 157 14.91 -10.60 -11.16
CA TYR A 157 14.20 -10.23 -12.40
C TYR A 157 15.09 -10.39 -13.63
N GLU A 158 16.36 -9.96 -13.57
CA GLU A 158 17.34 -10.18 -14.64
C GLU A 158 17.57 -11.67 -14.93
N VAL A 159 17.64 -12.52 -13.91
CA VAL A 159 17.74 -13.99 -14.11
C VAL A 159 16.55 -14.55 -14.89
N PHE A 160 15.34 -14.09 -14.59
CA PHE A 160 14.15 -14.49 -15.37
C PHE A 160 14.21 -13.96 -16.81
N GLN A 161 14.66 -12.71 -17.02
CA GLN A 161 14.86 -12.16 -18.36
C GLN A 161 15.88 -12.96 -19.17
N ASP A 162 16.96 -13.42 -18.56
CA ASP A 162 17.97 -14.25 -19.21
C ASP A 162 17.45 -15.65 -19.56
N ILE A 163 16.47 -16.16 -18.80
CA ILE A 163 15.87 -17.47 -19.08
C ILE A 163 14.87 -17.39 -20.23
N VAL A 164 13.98 -16.39 -20.24
CA VAL A 164 12.82 -16.37 -21.14
C VAL A 164 12.91 -15.32 -22.26
N GLY A 165 13.87 -14.40 -22.19
CA GLY A 165 13.95 -13.22 -23.05
C GLY A 165 13.18 -12.03 -22.47
N LYS A 166 13.72 -10.82 -22.67
CA LYS A 166 13.14 -9.57 -22.12
C LYS A 166 11.74 -9.28 -22.66
N GLU A 167 11.46 -9.69 -23.88
CA GLU A 167 10.19 -9.53 -24.58
C GLU A 167 9.07 -10.43 -24.03
N ASN A 168 9.42 -11.48 -23.30
CA ASN A 168 8.50 -12.48 -22.77
C ASN A 168 8.16 -12.31 -21.29
N ILE A 169 8.61 -11.22 -20.66
CA ILE A 169 8.42 -10.98 -19.24
C ILE A 169 8.07 -9.52 -18.95
N GLU A 170 7.07 -9.30 -18.15
CA GLU A 170 6.71 -7.97 -17.66
C GLU A 170 6.35 -7.97 -16.18
N LEU A 171 6.52 -6.83 -15.53
CA LEU A 171 6.04 -6.54 -14.18
C LEU A 171 4.79 -5.67 -14.30
N ARG A 172 3.62 -6.24 -14.01
CA ARG A 172 2.34 -5.54 -14.06
C ARG A 172 1.91 -5.09 -12.67
N GLU A 173 1.43 -3.85 -12.56
CA GLU A 173 0.73 -3.35 -11.37
C GLU A 173 -0.75 -3.70 -11.47
N ILE A 174 -1.31 -4.27 -10.38
CA ILE A 174 -2.74 -4.65 -10.23
C ILE A 174 -3.35 -3.98 -9.00
#